data_9f9f2812f9a7621f9ccf26d1dd29baa4
#
_entry.id   9f9f2812f9a7621f9ccf26d1dd29baa4
#
_cell.length_a   1.000
_cell.length_b   1.000
_cell.length_c   1.000
_cell.angle_alpha   90.00
_cell.angle_beta   90.00
_cell.angle_gamma   90.00
#
_symmetry.space_group_name_H-M   'P 1'
#
loop_
_entity.id
_entity.type
_entity.pdbx_description
1 polymer ?
#
loop_
_entity_poly.entity_id
_entity_poly.type
_entity_poly.pdbx_seq_one_letter_code
_entity_poly.pdbx_strand_id
1 'polypeptide(L)'
;VRFASEQHDFGEVSDTQTLLCTYPFEIVGSEAVVITKVKASCGCMTTSLPKQRFEPGEGAGLELEWEPLGRGKQTKGLTVYSTAFDGGFHRLLATCTVRPFVRVQPQLVYFGEVEMGREHERRATLTCEDPSFVIESIECTNPHVDVAIVDDTNPGPRTVEVTLGAKAPWGQVVGNITARVRGRVPPGDEEVVHEVRFNAHARVFGDLRTDKTMFAVGKVTPGAEFRYEVHLSRASGQPFALLDLGVDNAQPPGMTVTSRPAPEGGYTLVLTGASGGHRGYIRGQVRFATDVPGEPARRLAIAGNVAE
;
A
#
# COMPACT_ATOMS: atom_id res chain seq x y z
N VAL A 1 3.60 9.00 40.18
CA VAL A 1 4.12 9.92 39.14
C VAL A 1 3.00 10.82 38.68
N ARG A 2 3.23 12.11 38.66
CA ARG A 2 2.29 13.11 38.18
C ARG A 2 2.94 13.89 37.04
N PHE A 3 2.36 13.80 35.84
CA PHE A 3 2.77 14.61 34.69
C PHE A 3 2.14 15.99 34.76
N ALA A 4 2.88 17.03 34.40
CA ALA A 4 2.38 18.41 34.33
C ALA A 4 1.36 18.57 33.20
N SER A 5 1.52 17.82 32.12
CA SER A 5 0.57 17.69 31.01
C SER A 5 0.67 16.28 30.42
N GLU A 6 -0.48 15.72 30.05
CA GLU A 6 -0.57 14.43 29.39
C GLU A 6 -0.64 14.53 27.87
N GLN A 7 -0.75 15.76 27.36
CA GLN A 7 -0.88 16.03 25.93
C GLN A 7 0.03 17.20 25.54
N HIS A 8 0.63 17.05 24.35
CA HIS A 8 1.38 18.11 23.69
C HIS A 8 0.90 18.25 22.24
N ASP A 9 0.53 19.48 21.84
CA ASP A 9 0.15 19.80 20.47
C ASP A 9 1.24 20.68 19.84
N PHE A 10 1.87 20.15 18.78
CA PHE A 10 2.88 20.87 18.01
C PHE A 10 2.27 21.87 17.01
N GLY A 11 0.93 21.85 16.83
CA GLY A 11 0.26 22.68 15.84
C GLY A 11 0.53 22.21 14.40
N GLU A 12 0.67 23.18 13.48
CA GLU A 12 1.02 22.90 12.08
C GLU A 12 2.54 22.79 11.91
N VAL A 13 2.98 21.70 11.29
CA VAL A 13 4.40 21.37 11.11
C VAL A 13 4.68 20.86 9.70
N SER A 14 5.91 21.02 9.21
CA SER A 14 6.37 20.34 7.98
C SER A 14 6.79 18.91 8.26
N ASP A 15 6.65 18.02 7.28
CA ASP A 15 7.18 16.65 7.32
C ASP A 15 8.72 16.57 7.19
N THR A 16 9.39 17.71 7.05
CA THR A 16 10.84 17.85 7.09
C THR A 16 11.38 18.17 8.48
N GLN A 17 10.49 18.45 9.46
CA GLN A 17 10.87 18.90 10.79
C GLN A 17 10.94 17.73 11.77
N THR A 18 11.98 17.72 12.60
CA THR A 18 12.02 16.89 13.80
C THR A 18 11.37 17.64 14.95
N LEU A 19 10.32 17.07 15.53
CA LEU A 19 9.55 17.66 16.61
C LEU A 19 10.10 17.21 17.96
N LEU A 20 10.39 18.17 18.84
CA LEU A 20 10.94 17.90 20.16
C LEU A 20 10.00 18.45 21.23
N CYS A 21 9.64 17.65 22.22
CA CYS A 21 9.00 18.14 23.43
C CYS A 21 9.42 17.33 24.65
N THR A 22 9.17 17.92 25.81
CA THR A 22 9.40 17.29 27.10
C THR A 22 8.09 17.21 27.86
N TYR A 23 7.80 16.04 28.46
CA TYR A 23 6.70 15.85 29.40
C TYR A 23 7.29 15.91 30.82
N PRO A 24 7.19 17.06 31.50
CA PRO A 24 7.65 17.19 32.87
C PRO A 24 6.80 16.36 33.80
N PHE A 25 7.44 15.69 34.74
CA PHE A 25 6.77 14.91 35.78
C PHE A 25 7.47 15.08 37.14
N GLU A 26 6.73 14.77 38.19
CA GLU A 26 7.26 14.71 39.56
C GLU A 26 6.78 13.43 40.26
N ILE A 27 7.56 12.98 41.23
CA ILE A 27 7.21 11.85 42.08
C ILE A 27 6.44 12.38 43.28
N VAL A 28 5.13 12.15 43.25
CA VAL A 28 4.23 12.45 44.38
C VAL A 28 4.02 11.17 45.17
N GLY A 29 4.31 11.21 46.47
CA GLY A 29 4.23 10.03 47.35
C GLY A 29 5.46 9.89 48.21
N SER A 30 5.51 8.83 49.03
CA SER A 30 6.56 8.56 50.02
C SER A 30 7.58 7.49 49.58
N GLU A 31 7.34 6.86 48.41
CA GLU A 31 8.18 5.76 47.93
C GLU A 31 8.88 6.13 46.62
N ALA A 32 10.09 5.55 46.44
CA ALA A 32 10.81 5.69 45.19
C ALA A 32 10.11 4.94 44.05
N VAL A 33 10.16 5.51 42.87
CA VAL A 33 9.47 5.00 41.65
C VAL A 33 10.48 4.58 40.61
N VAL A 34 10.21 3.44 39.96
CA VAL A 34 10.98 2.98 38.79
C VAL A 34 10.11 3.06 37.56
N ILE A 35 10.55 3.85 36.56
CA ILE A 35 10.01 3.84 35.23
C ILE A 35 10.73 2.70 34.47
N THR A 36 10.03 1.59 34.28
CA THR A 36 10.63 0.37 33.74
C THR A 36 10.75 0.40 32.22
N LYS A 37 9.84 1.11 31.54
CA LYS A 37 9.80 1.19 30.07
C LYS A 37 8.97 2.38 29.61
N VAL A 38 9.39 2.98 28.51
CA VAL A 38 8.55 3.87 27.69
C VAL A 38 8.40 3.24 26.30
N LYS A 39 7.16 3.12 25.83
CA LYS A 39 6.84 2.55 24.50
C LYS A 39 6.14 3.58 23.65
N ALA A 40 6.76 3.95 22.55
CA ALA A 40 6.13 4.75 21.49
C ALA A 40 5.17 3.90 20.64
N SER A 41 4.12 4.52 20.12
CA SER A 41 3.12 3.87 19.26
C SER A 41 3.60 3.59 17.83
N CYS A 42 4.72 4.19 17.39
CA CYS A 42 5.36 3.97 16.08
C CYS A 42 6.88 4.04 16.20
N GLY A 43 7.58 3.53 15.17
CA GLY A 43 9.04 3.66 15.04
C GLY A 43 9.52 5.05 14.63
N CYS A 44 8.60 5.99 14.34
CA CYS A 44 8.87 7.38 14.02
C CYS A 44 9.05 8.28 15.26
N MET A 45 9.07 7.69 16.45
CA MET A 45 9.21 8.39 17.72
C MET A 45 10.31 7.76 18.56
N THR A 46 11.18 8.59 19.10
CA THR A 46 12.22 8.22 20.06
C THR A 46 11.96 8.91 21.38
N THR A 47 12.26 8.23 22.49
CA THR A 47 12.08 8.81 23.83
C THR A 47 13.33 8.61 24.67
N SER A 48 13.63 9.60 25.50
CA SER A 48 14.72 9.51 26.47
C SER A 48 14.28 9.93 27.89
N LEU A 49 14.92 9.32 28.87
CA LEU A 49 14.79 9.63 30.28
C LEU A 49 16.19 9.79 30.88
N PRO A 50 16.43 10.75 31.80
CA PRO A 50 17.75 10.94 32.39
C PRO A 50 18.19 9.75 33.28
N LYS A 51 17.23 9.05 33.84
CA LYS A 51 17.42 7.82 34.65
C LYS A 51 16.11 7.02 34.75
N GLN A 52 16.16 5.85 35.37
CA GLN A 52 14.96 5.01 35.55
C GLN A 52 14.35 5.10 36.93
N ARG A 53 15.16 5.32 37.98
CA ARG A 53 14.74 5.39 39.40
C ARG A 53 14.73 6.85 39.87
N PHE A 54 13.63 7.23 40.49
CA PHE A 54 13.37 8.57 41.01
C PHE A 54 12.92 8.49 42.47
N GLU A 55 13.43 9.39 43.29
CA GLU A 55 13.11 9.46 44.73
C GLU A 55 11.87 10.35 44.96
N PRO A 56 11.21 10.22 46.14
CA PRO A 56 10.08 11.07 46.49
C PRO A 56 10.40 12.56 46.39
N GLY A 57 9.50 13.34 45.74
CA GLY A 57 9.68 14.77 45.49
C GLY A 57 10.63 15.12 44.36
N GLU A 58 11.23 14.13 43.71
CA GLU A 58 12.08 14.38 42.53
C GLU A 58 11.26 14.66 41.29
N GLY A 59 11.69 15.65 40.51
CA GLY A 59 11.13 15.99 39.20
C GLY A 59 12.10 15.67 38.07
N ALA A 60 11.56 15.32 36.90
CA ALA A 60 12.32 15.10 35.68
C ALA A 60 11.46 15.36 34.44
N GLY A 61 12.06 15.22 33.27
CA GLY A 61 11.36 15.28 31.99
C GLY A 61 11.51 13.99 31.19
N LEU A 62 10.42 13.53 30.62
CA LEU A 62 10.44 12.51 29.56
C LEU A 62 10.51 13.26 28.22
N GLU A 63 11.63 13.12 27.55
CA GLU A 63 11.84 13.74 26.24
C GLU A 63 11.22 12.89 25.13
N LEU A 64 10.62 13.55 24.16
CA LEU A 64 10.09 12.99 22.94
C LEU A 64 10.74 13.66 21.75
N GLU A 65 11.24 12.87 20.83
CA GLU A 65 11.61 13.23 19.48
C GLU A 65 10.68 12.50 18.50
N TRP A 66 10.07 13.24 17.59
CA TRP A 66 9.13 12.72 16.61
C TRP A 66 9.41 13.28 15.22
N GLU A 67 9.62 12.38 14.25
CA GLU A 67 9.70 12.68 12.82
C GLU A 67 8.34 12.40 12.17
N PRO A 68 7.50 13.43 11.96
CA PRO A 68 6.17 13.23 11.38
C PRO A 68 6.28 12.91 9.90
N LEU A 69 5.55 11.89 9.44
CA LEU A 69 5.51 11.47 8.04
C LEU A 69 4.11 11.62 7.46
N GLY A 70 4.03 11.99 6.19
CA GLY A 70 2.76 12.06 5.48
C GLY A 70 2.05 13.41 5.60
N ARG A 71 0.74 13.43 5.86
CA ARG A 71 -0.07 14.66 5.86
C ARG A 71 -1.24 14.63 6.83
N GLY A 72 -1.75 15.82 7.17
CA GLY A 72 -2.96 16.01 7.96
C GLY A 72 -2.75 15.80 9.46
N LYS A 73 -3.85 15.77 10.19
CA LYS A 73 -3.82 15.63 11.65
C LYS A 73 -3.34 14.24 12.06
N GLN A 74 -2.35 14.23 12.93
CA GLN A 74 -1.77 13.00 13.50
C GLN A 74 -1.82 13.06 15.02
N THR A 75 -2.10 11.92 15.62
CA THR A 75 -2.04 11.72 17.08
C THR A 75 -1.23 10.46 17.35
N LYS A 76 -0.21 10.59 18.19
CA LYS A 76 0.67 9.50 18.60
C LYS A 76 0.65 9.37 20.11
N GLY A 77 0.81 8.13 20.59
CA GLY A 77 0.82 7.82 22.01
C GLY A 77 2.17 7.35 22.51
N LEU A 78 2.49 7.71 23.73
CA LEU A 78 3.54 7.11 24.55
C LEU A 78 2.88 6.33 25.66
N THR A 79 3.35 5.11 25.95
CA THR A 79 2.93 4.32 27.09
C THR A 79 4.11 4.22 28.06
N VAL A 80 3.95 4.82 29.24
CA VAL A 80 4.95 4.83 30.31
C VAL A 80 4.59 3.75 31.32
N TYR A 81 5.47 2.80 31.53
CA TYR A 81 5.33 1.73 32.52
C TYR A 81 6.11 2.06 33.77
N SER A 82 5.48 1.96 34.93
CA SER A 82 6.09 2.32 36.20
C SER A 82 5.51 1.50 37.34
N THR A 83 6.30 1.34 38.41
CA THR A 83 5.87 0.67 39.65
C THR A 83 4.79 1.46 40.41
N ALA A 84 4.55 2.71 40.07
CA ALA A 84 3.62 3.61 40.77
C ALA A 84 2.26 3.80 40.10
N PHE A 85 1.99 3.18 38.96
CA PHE A 85 0.70 3.30 38.26
C PHE A 85 -0.25 2.15 38.59
N ASP A 86 -1.48 2.45 38.93
CA ASP A 86 -2.57 1.49 38.98
C ASP A 86 -2.75 0.90 37.56
N GLY A 87 -2.66 -0.44 37.42
CA GLY A 87 -2.62 -1.08 36.10
C GLY A 87 -1.26 -1.07 35.41
N GLY A 88 -0.20 -0.54 36.03
CA GLY A 88 1.20 -0.62 35.60
C GLY A 88 1.61 0.32 34.46
N PHE A 89 0.72 1.15 33.90
CA PHE A 89 1.08 2.09 32.84
C PHE A 89 0.25 3.39 32.85
N HIS A 90 0.81 4.40 32.20
CA HIS A 90 0.18 5.70 31.94
C HIS A 90 0.37 6.08 30.48
N ARG A 91 -0.57 6.87 29.89
CA ARG A 91 -0.52 7.26 28.48
C ARG A 91 -0.34 8.77 28.34
N LEU A 92 0.60 9.14 27.47
CA LEU A 92 0.81 10.51 27.03
C LEU A 92 0.50 10.61 25.52
N LEU A 93 0.05 11.75 25.06
CA LEU A 93 -0.32 12.01 23.67
C LEU A 93 0.47 13.18 23.09
N ALA A 94 0.94 13.00 21.87
CA ALA A 94 1.49 14.06 21.03
C ALA A 94 0.61 14.22 19.78
N THR A 95 0.28 15.46 19.42
CA THR A 95 -0.53 15.76 18.24
C THR A 95 0.17 16.80 17.36
N CYS A 96 -0.04 16.72 16.07
CA CYS A 96 0.35 17.74 15.10
C CYS A 96 -0.56 17.70 13.86
N THR A 97 -0.52 18.74 13.04
CA THR A 97 -1.09 18.77 11.70
C THR A 97 0.03 18.90 10.69
N VAL A 98 0.35 17.81 9.99
CA VAL A 98 1.45 17.76 9.04
C VAL A 98 1.06 18.41 7.73
N ARG A 99 1.83 19.40 7.30
CA ARG A 99 1.84 19.94 5.93
C ARG A 99 3.05 19.33 5.20
N PRO A 100 2.81 18.57 4.13
CA PRO A 100 3.93 18.02 3.37
C PRO A 100 4.69 19.13 2.66
N PHE A 101 6.02 19.11 2.79
CA PHE A 101 6.93 20.03 2.11
C PHE A 101 6.79 19.94 0.59
N VAL A 102 6.66 18.70 0.09
CA VAL A 102 6.37 18.43 -1.33
C VAL A 102 5.01 17.74 -1.45
N ARG A 103 4.15 18.27 -2.33
CA ARG A 103 2.85 17.68 -2.63
C ARG A 103 2.83 17.17 -4.05
N VAL A 104 2.25 15.98 -4.25
CA VAL A 104 2.00 15.40 -5.56
C VAL A 104 0.50 15.31 -5.80
N GLN A 105 0.05 15.72 -6.97
CA GLN A 105 -1.35 15.62 -7.34
C GLN A 105 -1.51 15.15 -8.80
N PRO A 106 -2.18 14.03 -9.04
CA PRO A 106 -2.72 13.11 -8.05
C PRO A 106 -1.63 12.26 -7.37
N GLN A 107 -1.87 11.78 -6.15
CA GLN A 107 -0.97 10.82 -5.47
C GLN A 107 -1.07 9.40 -6.05
N LEU A 108 -2.16 9.09 -6.72
CA LEU A 108 -2.35 7.88 -7.50
C LEU A 108 -2.60 8.28 -8.95
N VAL A 109 -1.62 8.04 -9.80
CA VAL A 109 -1.74 8.18 -11.25
C VAL A 109 -2.50 6.96 -11.78
N TYR A 110 -3.82 7.11 -11.95
CA TYR A 110 -4.68 6.01 -12.34
C TYR A 110 -4.93 6.03 -13.86
N PHE A 111 -4.47 4.99 -14.54
CA PHE A 111 -4.68 4.80 -15.96
C PHE A 111 -6.05 4.22 -16.30
N GLY A 112 -6.67 3.54 -15.32
CA GLY A 112 -7.90 2.79 -15.54
C GLY A 112 -7.66 1.45 -16.22
N GLU A 113 -8.65 1.05 -17.01
CA GLU A 113 -8.56 -0.11 -17.90
C GLU A 113 -8.00 0.36 -19.24
N VAL A 114 -6.86 -0.20 -19.63
CA VAL A 114 -6.12 0.21 -20.83
C VAL A 114 -5.82 -0.97 -21.74
N GLU A 115 -5.74 -0.68 -23.04
CA GLU A 115 -5.48 -1.67 -24.06
C GLU A 115 -4.00 -2.01 -24.13
N MET A 116 -3.66 -3.32 -24.16
CA MET A 116 -2.31 -3.82 -24.33
C MET A 116 -1.76 -3.45 -25.71
N GLY A 117 -0.45 -3.27 -25.83
CA GLY A 117 0.22 -2.99 -27.08
C GLY A 117 0.25 -1.51 -27.45
N ARG A 118 -0.26 -0.62 -26.60
CA ARG A 118 -0.22 0.85 -26.76
C ARG A 118 0.43 1.51 -25.57
N GLU A 119 0.99 2.67 -25.80
CA GLU A 119 1.44 3.56 -24.75
C GLU A 119 0.27 4.42 -24.24
N HIS A 120 0.28 4.65 -22.93
CA HIS A 120 -0.71 5.48 -22.26
C HIS A 120 -0.01 6.47 -21.35
N GLU A 121 -0.36 7.73 -21.45
CA GLU A 121 0.27 8.82 -20.71
C GLU A 121 -0.71 9.43 -19.72
N ARG A 122 -0.19 9.82 -18.57
CA ARG A 122 -0.86 10.61 -17.53
C ARG A 122 0.13 11.59 -16.94
N ARG A 123 -0.39 12.61 -16.27
CA ARG A 123 0.44 13.63 -15.66
C ARG A 123 0.16 13.75 -14.16
N ALA A 124 1.22 14.06 -13.44
CA ALA A 124 1.15 14.46 -12.04
C ALA A 124 1.91 15.78 -11.88
N THR A 125 1.44 16.61 -10.95
CA THR A 125 2.05 17.89 -10.65
C THR A 125 2.67 17.83 -9.26
N LEU A 126 3.93 18.21 -9.15
CA LEU A 126 4.63 18.42 -7.91
C LEU A 126 4.61 19.89 -7.55
N THR A 127 4.24 20.21 -6.32
CA THR A 127 4.35 21.55 -5.73
C THR A 127 5.15 21.44 -4.45
N CYS A 128 5.97 22.44 -4.17
CA CYS A 128 6.81 22.53 -2.97
C CYS A 128 6.54 23.84 -2.25
N GLU A 129 6.80 23.89 -0.93
CA GLU A 129 6.76 25.14 -0.16
C GLU A 129 7.82 26.13 -0.66
N ASP A 130 8.96 25.65 -1.16
CA ASP A 130 9.91 26.43 -1.95
C ASP A 130 9.50 26.39 -3.43
N PRO A 131 9.05 27.50 -4.03
CA PRO A 131 8.68 27.53 -5.44
C PRO A 131 9.86 27.34 -6.40
N SER A 132 11.10 27.48 -5.90
CA SER A 132 12.34 27.33 -6.67
C SER A 132 12.97 25.94 -6.55
N PHE A 133 12.22 24.99 -6.01
CA PHE A 133 12.69 23.60 -5.82
C PHE A 133 13.15 22.93 -7.11
N VAL A 134 14.02 21.95 -6.96
CA VAL A 134 14.56 21.15 -8.06
C VAL A 134 14.24 19.67 -7.82
N ILE A 135 13.78 18.98 -8.85
CA ILE A 135 13.71 17.51 -8.84
C ILE A 135 15.06 16.96 -9.26
N GLU A 136 15.82 16.39 -8.32
CA GLU A 136 17.14 15.83 -8.57
C GLU A 136 17.07 14.50 -9.34
N SER A 137 16.10 13.66 -8.97
CA SER A 137 15.83 12.39 -9.65
C SER A 137 14.36 12.01 -9.48
N ILE A 138 13.87 11.24 -10.44
CA ILE A 138 12.56 10.60 -10.37
C ILE A 138 12.68 9.20 -10.97
N GLU A 139 12.19 8.20 -10.26
CA GLU A 139 12.33 6.80 -10.63
C GLU A 139 11.05 6.02 -10.34
N CYS A 140 10.77 5.00 -11.15
CA CYS A 140 9.69 4.06 -10.93
C CYS A 140 10.22 2.64 -10.74
N THR A 141 9.69 1.90 -9.78
CA THR A 141 10.09 0.50 -9.52
C THR A 141 9.64 -0.49 -10.59
N ASN A 142 8.64 -0.11 -11.40
CA ASN A 142 8.10 -1.00 -12.43
C ASN A 142 8.73 -0.68 -13.79
N PRO A 143 9.40 -1.65 -14.46
CA PRO A 143 10.10 -1.42 -15.72
C PRO A 143 9.16 -1.13 -16.92
N HIS A 144 7.85 -1.25 -16.73
CA HIS A 144 6.84 -0.92 -17.75
C HIS A 144 6.20 0.45 -17.53
N VAL A 145 6.67 1.19 -16.52
CA VAL A 145 6.19 2.54 -16.21
C VAL A 145 7.38 3.48 -16.23
N ASP A 146 7.43 4.34 -17.22
CA ASP A 146 8.42 5.40 -17.36
C ASP A 146 7.93 6.70 -16.74
N VAL A 147 8.85 7.50 -16.22
CA VAL A 147 8.55 8.81 -15.62
C VAL A 147 9.54 9.85 -16.13
N ALA A 148 9.01 11.00 -16.55
CA ALA A 148 9.83 12.10 -17.07
C ALA A 148 9.31 13.46 -16.58
N ILE A 149 10.20 14.39 -16.34
CA ILE A 149 9.84 15.78 -16.07
C ILE A 149 9.60 16.46 -17.43
N VAL A 150 8.37 16.94 -17.64
CA VAL A 150 7.97 17.57 -18.91
C VAL A 150 7.76 19.07 -18.80
N ASP A 151 7.63 19.59 -17.59
CA ASP A 151 7.63 21.01 -17.31
C ASP A 151 8.41 21.27 -16.02
N ASP A 152 9.51 21.99 -16.16
CA ASP A 152 10.43 22.39 -15.09
C ASP A 152 10.53 23.93 -15.00
N THR A 153 9.42 24.61 -15.24
CA THR A 153 9.35 26.07 -15.15
C THR A 153 9.66 26.54 -13.72
N ASN A 154 10.75 27.27 -13.54
CA ASN A 154 11.24 27.77 -12.26
C ASN A 154 11.05 29.30 -12.17
N PRO A 155 10.41 29.88 -11.13
CA PRO A 155 9.75 29.21 -10.01
C PRO A 155 8.34 28.69 -10.38
N GLY A 156 7.89 27.65 -9.66
CA GLY A 156 6.53 27.16 -9.79
C GLY A 156 6.37 25.64 -9.67
N PRO A 157 5.19 25.10 -9.97
CA PRO A 157 4.95 23.68 -10.01
C PRO A 157 5.79 22.96 -11.09
N ARG A 158 6.07 21.68 -10.87
CA ARG A 158 6.72 20.81 -11.87
C ARG A 158 5.72 19.78 -12.37
N THR A 159 5.68 19.57 -13.68
CA THR A 159 4.83 18.53 -14.26
C THR A 159 5.68 17.31 -14.61
N VAL A 160 5.23 16.17 -14.11
CA VAL A 160 5.79 14.87 -14.41
C VAL A 160 4.82 14.10 -15.29
N GLU A 161 5.31 13.58 -16.39
CA GLU A 161 4.59 12.64 -17.24
C GLU A 161 4.92 11.21 -16.82
N VAL A 162 3.88 10.40 -16.67
CA VAL A 162 3.96 9.00 -16.31
C VAL A 162 3.43 8.21 -17.49
N THR A 163 4.27 7.40 -18.11
CA THR A 163 3.96 6.63 -19.31
C THR A 163 3.91 5.14 -18.98
N LEU A 164 2.77 4.53 -19.23
CA LEU A 164 2.65 3.08 -19.28
C LEU A 164 3.04 2.60 -20.66
N GLY A 165 4.16 1.87 -20.76
CA GLY A 165 4.71 1.43 -22.03
C GLY A 165 3.90 0.34 -22.72
N ALA A 166 3.98 0.28 -24.04
CA ALA A 166 3.25 -0.67 -24.89
C ALA A 166 3.55 -2.15 -24.57
N LYS A 167 4.68 -2.45 -23.91
CA LYS A 167 5.06 -3.81 -23.49
C LYS A 167 4.54 -4.19 -22.09
N ALA A 168 3.71 -3.36 -21.48
CA ALA A 168 3.12 -3.66 -20.19
C ALA A 168 2.33 -4.99 -20.27
N PRO A 169 2.55 -5.90 -19.29
CA PRO A 169 1.91 -7.21 -19.31
C PRO A 169 0.42 -7.11 -19.02
N TRP A 170 -0.33 -8.11 -19.48
CA TRP A 170 -1.73 -8.27 -19.12
C TRP A 170 -1.92 -8.33 -17.59
N GLY A 171 -2.97 -7.70 -17.10
CA GLY A 171 -3.34 -7.71 -15.68
C GLY A 171 -3.06 -6.39 -14.98
N GLN A 172 -2.85 -6.47 -13.67
CA GLN A 172 -2.55 -5.28 -12.87
C GLN A 172 -1.08 -4.87 -13.02
N VAL A 173 -0.87 -3.59 -13.30
CA VAL A 173 0.45 -2.96 -13.31
C VAL A 173 0.45 -1.89 -12.22
N VAL A 174 1.39 -2.03 -11.28
CA VAL A 174 1.58 -1.08 -10.18
C VAL A 174 3.03 -0.60 -10.23
N GLY A 175 3.22 0.70 -10.27
CA GLY A 175 4.52 1.37 -10.18
C GLY A 175 4.58 2.23 -8.93
N ASN A 176 5.61 2.04 -8.09
CA ASN A 176 5.92 2.96 -7.01
C ASN A 176 6.93 3.98 -7.55
N ILE A 177 6.54 5.24 -7.54
CA ILE A 177 7.36 6.34 -8.06
C ILE A 177 7.94 7.09 -6.86
N THR A 178 9.24 7.32 -6.89
CA THR A 178 9.97 8.10 -5.89
C THR A 178 10.67 9.27 -6.60
N ALA A 179 10.37 10.49 -6.16
CA ALA A 179 11.07 11.68 -6.59
C ALA A 179 11.91 12.25 -5.43
N ARG A 180 13.19 12.56 -5.70
CA ARG A 180 14.05 13.31 -4.78
C ARG A 180 14.00 14.77 -5.15
N VAL A 181 13.58 15.58 -4.20
CA VAL A 181 13.33 17.00 -4.38
C VAL A 181 14.23 17.77 -3.43
N ARG A 182 15.00 18.72 -3.96
CA ARG A 182 15.77 19.68 -3.19
C ARG A 182 15.07 21.03 -3.17
N GLY A 183 14.98 21.63 -2.00
CA GLY A 183 14.39 22.95 -1.81
C GLY A 183 14.70 23.50 -0.44
N ARG A 184 14.29 24.74 -0.17
CA ARG A 184 14.52 25.44 1.09
C ARG A 184 13.28 25.38 1.97
N VAL A 185 13.49 25.11 3.24
CA VAL A 185 12.37 25.04 4.22
C VAL A 185 12.08 26.44 4.79
N PRO A 186 10.94 27.05 4.47
CA PRO A 186 10.55 28.33 5.06
C PRO A 186 10.33 28.21 6.59
N PRO A 187 10.60 29.28 7.39
CA PRO A 187 11.05 30.63 6.99
C PRO A 187 12.59 30.76 6.87
N GLY A 188 13.34 29.68 7.03
CA GLY A 188 14.81 29.67 6.91
C GLY A 188 15.30 29.49 5.48
N ASP A 189 16.64 29.47 5.35
CA ASP A 189 17.34 29.18 4.10
C ASP A 189 17.96 27.78 4.12
N GLU A 190 17.57 26.94 5.06
CA GLU A 190 18.08 25.58 5.14
C GLU A 190 17.62 24.76 3.92
N GLU A 191 18.59 24.24 3.18
CA GLU A 191 18.36 23.42 2.01
C GLU A 191 18.23 21.96 2.45
N VAL A 192 17.10 21.34 2.08
CA VAL A 192 16.83 19.93 2.37
C VAL A 192 16.62 19.14 1.09
N VAL A 193 16.97 17.86 1.15
CA VAL A 193 16.60 16.87 0.13
C VAL A 193 15.51 15.99 0.72
N HIS A 194 14.33 16.03 0.12
CA HIS A 194 13.15 15.32 0.58
C HIS A 194 12.69 14.30 -0.47
N GLU A 195 12.34 13.09 -0.03
CA GLU A 195 11.77 12.06 -0.89
C GLU A 195 10.24 12.10 -0.83
N VAL A 196 9.62 12.28 -1.99
CA VAL A 196 8.17 12.15 -2.12
C VAL A 196 7.83 10.91 -2.94
N ARG A 197 6.82 10.17 -2.49
CA ARG A 197 6.37 8.92 -3.10
C ARG A 197 4.93 9.03 -3.54
N PHE A 198 4.67 8.49 -4.73
CA PHE A 198 3.33 8.36 -5.28
C PHE A 198 3.26 7.11 -6.17
N ASN A 199 2.07 6.73 -6.64
CA ASN A 199 1.88 5.46 -7.31
C ASN A 199 1.25 5.64 -8.68
N ALA A 200 1.61 4.74 -9.59
CA ALA A 200 0.90 4.52 -10.85
C ALA A 200 0.18 3.18 -10.79
N HIS A 201 -1.05 3.14 -11.29
CA HIS A 201 -1.85 1.92 -11.35
C HIS A 201 -2.62 1.83 -12.66
N ALA A 202 -2.52 0.67 -13.32
CA ALA A 202 -3.26 0.33 -14.51
C ALA A 202 -3.82 -1.08 -14.43
N ARG A 203 -4.88 -1.35 -15.19
CA ARG A 203 -5.35 -2.68 -15.51
C ARG A 203 -5.28 -2.88 -17.01
N VAL A 204 -4.29 -3.66 -17.46
CA VAL A 204 -3.99 -3.89 -18.86
C VAL A 204 -4.80 -5.07 -19.39
N PHE A 205 -5.56 -4.85 -20.45
CA PHE A 205 -6.31 -5.88 -21.16
C PHE A 205 -5.79 -6.05 -22.57
N GLY A 206 -5.66 -7.31 -22.98
CA GLY A 206 -5.51 -7.64 -24.38
C GLY A 206 -6.85 -7.78 -25.10
N ASP A 207 -6.86 -8.50 -26.20
CA ASP A 207 -8.09 -8.84 -26.94
C ASP A 207 -8.87 -9.98 -26.26
N LEU A 208 -8.16 -10.85 -25.55
CA LEU A 208 -8.75 -11.98 -24.83
C LEU A 208 -9.50 -11.52 -23.57
N ARG A 209 -10.73 -11.97 -23.41
CA ARG A 209 -11.63 -11.62 -22.31
C ARG A 209 -12.11 -12.85 -21.57
N THR A 210 -12.31 -12.71 -20.26
CA THR A 210 -13.07 -13.66 -19.46
C THR A 210 -14.25 -12.94 -18.79
N ASP A 211 -15.42 -13.54 -18.78
CA ASP A 211 -16.63 -13.00 -18.14
C ASP A 211 -16.48 -12.92 -16.62
N LYS A 212 -15.54 -13.70 -16.05
CA LYS A 212 -15.25 -13.76 -14.62
C LYS A 212 -13.74 -13.73 -14.37
N THR A 213 -13.34 -13.18 -13.24
CA THR A 213 -11.92 -13.03 -12.86
C THR A 213 -11.35 -14.25 -12.14
N MET A 214 -12.23 -15.19 -11.73
CA MET A 214 -11.87 -16.42 -11.03
C MET A 214 -12.97 -17.46 -11.16
N PHE A 215 -12.66 -18.72 -10.82
CA PHE A 215 -13.62 -19.79 -10.61
C PHE A 215 -14.12 -19.74 -9.17
N ALA A 216 -15.18 -18.95 -8.92
CA ALA A 216 -15.75 -18.76 -7.58
C ALA A 216 -16.73 -19.89 -7.24
N VAL A 217 -16.21 -21.06 -6.86
CA VAL A 217 -17.00 -22.27 -6.54
C VAL A 217 -17.99 -22.04 -5.39
N GLY A 218 -17.68 -21.09 -4.49
CA GLY A 218 -18.56 -20.74 -3.39
C GLY A 218 -18.53 -21.75 -2.23
N LYS A 219 -19.65 -21.88 -1.53
CA LYS A 219 -19.83 -22.85 -0.44
C LYS A 219 -20.26 -24.20 -1.01
N VAL A 220 -19.53 -25.26 -0.66
CA VAL A 220 -19.79 -26.65 -1.09
C VAL A 220 -20.03 -27.48 0.16
N THR A 221 -21.06 -28.34 0.14
CA THR A 221 -21.30 -29.30 1.22
C THR A 221 -20.26 -30.44 1.18
N PRO A 222 -19.89 -31.00 2.33
CA PRO A 222 -19.02 -32.16 2.38
C PRO A 222 -19.54 -33.33 1.53
N GLY A 223 -18.66 -33.93 0.72
CA GLY A 223 -18.98 -35.03 -0.20
C GLY A 223 -19.63 -34.61 -1.52
N ALA A 224 -20.04 -33.37 -1.69
CA ALA A 224 -20.69 -32.92 -2.91
C ALA A 224 -19.71 -32.64 -4.04
N GLU A 225 -20.19 -32.85 -5.26
CA GLU A 225 -19.55 -32.40 -6.49
C GLU A 225 -19.82 -30.92 -6.72
N PHE A 226 -18.92 -30.26 -7.41
CA PHE A 226 -19.10 -28.88 -7.84
C PHE A 226 -18.72 -28.69 -9.29
N ARG A 227 -19.37 -27.72 -9.93
CA ARG A 227 -19.13 -27.32 -11.32
C ARG A 227 -19.19 -25.80 -11.40
N TYR A 228 -18.24 -25.21 -12.10
CA TYR A 228 -18.21 -23.76 -12.32
C TYR A 228 -17.75 -23.47 -13.75
N GLU A 229 -18.34 -22.46 -14.36
CA GLU A 229 -18.07 -22.10 -15.74
C GLU A 229 -17.56 -20.67 -15.85
N VAL A 230 -16.55 -20.49 -16.71
CA VAL A 230 -16.01 -19.18 -17.12
C VAL A 230 -16.01 -19.14 -18.63
N HIS A 231 -16.55 -18.07 -19.18
CA HIS A 231 -16.57 -17.82 -20.60
C HIS A 231 -15.31 -17.09 -21.04
N LEU A 232 -14.64 -17.60 -22.08
CA LEU A 232 -13.44 -17.07 -22.70
C LEU A 232 -13.79 -16.63 -24.14
N SER A 233 -13.59 -15.34 -24.44
CA SER A 233 -13.89 -14.76 -25.74
C SER A 233 -12.83 -13.74 -26.18
N ARG A 234 -12.93 -13.25 -27.41
CA ARG A 234 -12.13 -12.10 -27.86
C ARG A 234 -13.04 -10.87 -28.01
N ALA A 235 -12.52 -9.70 -27.60
CA ALA A 235 -13.23 -8.43 -27.78
C ALA A 235 -13.45 -8.11 -29.26
N SER A 236 -12.50 -8.51 -30.12
CA SER A 236 -12.62 -8.39 -31.58
C SER A 236 -13.65 -9.35 -32.21
N GLY A 237 -14.16 -10.32 -31.46
CA GLY A 237 -15.04 -11.38 -31.98
C GLY A 237 -14.35 -12.38 -32.93
N GLN A 238 -13.05 -12.25 -33.17
CA GLN A 238 -12.30 -13.15 -34.04
C GLN A 238 -12.13 -14.53 -33.43
N PRO A 239 -12.13 -15.62 -34.24
CA PRO A 239 -11.87 -16.96 -33.73
C PRO A 239 -10.43 -17.09 -33.21
N PHE A 240 -10.21 -18.03 -32.32
CA PHE A 240 -8.91 -18.37 -31.76
C PHE A 240 -8.88 -19.84 -31.31
N ALA A 241 -7.70 -20.40 -31.14
CA ALA A 241 -7.50 -21.74 -30.60
C ALA A 241 -7.05 -21.72 -29.14
N LEU A 242 -7.56 -22.62 -28.35
CA LEU A 242 -7.09 -22.92 -27.00
C LEU A 242 -5.93 -23.94 -27.13
N LEU A 243 -4.71 -23.53 -26.74
CA LEU A 243 -3.49 -24.32 -26.94
C LEU A 243 -3.14 -25.20 -25.74
N ASP A 244 -3.48 -24.71 -24.53
CA ASP A 244 -3.18 -25.39 -23.29
C ASP A 244 -4.32 -25.11 -22.29
N LEU A 245 -4.65 -26.12 -21.48
CA LEU A 245 -5.67 -26.04 -20.46
C LEU A 245 -5.40 -27.06 -19.34
N GLY A 246 -5.31 -26.58 -18.10
CA GLY A 246 -5.04 -27.46 -16.97
C GLY A 246 -5.37 -26.82 -15.62
N VAL A 247 -5.31 -27.64 -14.57
CA VAL A 247 -5.48 -27.18 -13.18
C VAL A 247 -4.17 -27.38 -12.45
N ASP A 248 -3.66 -26.32 -11.84
CA ASP A 248 -2.45 -26.31 -11.02
C ASP A 248 -2.82 -26.14 -9.53
N ASN A 249 -2.04 -26.78 -8.64
CA ASN A 249 -2.13 -26.62 -7.18
C ASN A 249 -3.55 -26.84 -6.60
N ALA A 250 -4.26 -27.82 -7.12
CA ALA A 250 -5.64 -28.15 -6.74
C ALA A 250 -5.78 -28.66 -5.30
N GLN A 251 -6.66 -28.03 -4.51
CA GLN A 251 -7.11 -28.49 -3.20
C GLN A 251 -8.64 -28.32 -3.09
N PRO A 252 -9.44 -29.42 -2.96
CA PRO A 252 -9.02 -30.83 -2.96
C PRO A 252 -8.36 -31.28 -4.27
N PRO A 253 -7.58 -32.37 -4.24
CA PRO A 253 -7.04 -32.96 -5.47
C PRO A 253 -8.15 -33.54 -6.35
N GLY A 254 -7.85 -33.76 -7.64
CA GLY A 254 -8.80 -34.36 -8.60
C GLY A 254 -9.73 -33.34 -9.27
N MET A 255 -9.54 -32.02 -9.06
CA MET A 255 -10.22 -31.03 -9.89
C MET A 255 -9.72 -31.12 -11.33
N THR A 256 -10.66 -31.04 -12.27
CA THR A 256 -10.36 -31.06 -13.72
C THR A 256 -11.02 -29.85 -14.39
N VAL A 257 -10.42 -29.42 -15.49
CA VAL A 257 -11.00 -28.38 -16.36
C VAL A 257 -11.10 -28.91 -17.79
N THR A 258 -12.24 -28.70 -18.40
CA THR A 258 -12.50 -29.00 -19.81
C THR A 258 -12.97 -27.72 -20.53
N SER A 259 -12.94 -27.73 -21.85
CA SER A 259 -13.47 -26.67 -22.67
C SER A 259 -14.51 -27.17 -23.66
N ARG A 260 -15.46 -26.29 -23.99
CA ARG A 260 -16.40 -26.51 -25.08
C ARG A 260 -16.58 -25.19 -25.85
N PRO A 261 -16.86 -25.25 -27.17
CA PRO A 261 -17.22 -24.05 -27.92
C PRO A 261 -18.43 -23.34 -27.28
N ALA A 262 -18.40 -22.03 -27.24
CA ALA A 262 -19.50 -21.23 -26.73
C ALA A 262 -20.38 -20.72 -27.90
N PRO A 263 -21.71 -20.65 -27.74
CA PRO A 263 -22.62 -20.19 -28.78
C PRO A 263 -22.34 -18.75 -29.28
N GLU A 264 -21.83 -17.91 -28.40
CA GLU A 264 -21.50 -16.50 -28.65
C GLU A 264 -20.06 -16.32 -29.18
N GLY A 265 -19.36 -17.43 -29.51
CA GLY A 265 -17.97 -17.45 -29.91
C GLY A 265 -17.00 -17.67 -28.73
N GLY A 266 -15.82 -18.20 -29.05
CA GLY A 266 -14.82 -18.56 -28.04
C GLY A 266 -15.11 -19.88 -27.33
N TYR A 267 -14.78 -19.98 -26.05
CA TYR A 267 -14.86 -21.21 -25.25
C TYR A 267 -15.52 -20.99 -23.89
N THR A 268 -16.30 -21.99 -23.45
CA THR A 268 -16.68 -22.11 -22.05
C THR A 268 -15.71 -23.08 -21.38
N LEU A 269 -14.94 -22.59 -20.42
CA LEU A 269 -14.08 -23.38 -19.55
C LEU A 269 -14.91 -23.92 -18.40
N VAL A 270 -14.91 -25.23 -18.20
CA VAL A 270 -15.75 -25.92 -17.21
C VAL A 270 -14.86 -26.60 -16.19
N LEU A 271 -14.80 -26.02 -14.99
CA LEU A 271 -14.15 -26.61 -13.83
C LEU A 271 -15.10 -27.58 -13.16
N THR A 272 -14.65 -28.80 -12.89
CA THR A 272 -15.38 -29.81 -12.11
C THR A 272 -14.49 -30.38 -11.01
N GLY A 273 -15.09 -30.79 -9.92
CA GLY A 273 -14.39 -31.43 -8.81
C GLY A 273 -15.38 -31.95 -7.76
N ALA A 274 -14.86 -32.67 -6.80
CA ALA A 274 -15.64 -33.17 -5.65
C ALA A 274 -14.92 -32.79 -4.36
N SER A 275 -15.72 -32.38 -3.35
CA SER A 275 -15.16 -32.05 -2.05
C SER A 275 -14.66 -33.28 -1.27
N GLY A 276 -15.21 -34.47 -1.53
CA GLY A 276 -14.81 -35.70 -0.85
C GLY A 276 -14.76 -35.53 0.67
N GLY A 277 -13.65 -35.97 1.26
CA GLY A 277 -13.36 -35.77 2.70
C GLY A 277 -12.69 -34.47 3.04
N HIS A 278 -12.47 -33.57 2.06
CA HIS A 278 -11.82 -32.26 2.30
C HIS A 278 -12.69 -31.38 3.21
N ARG A 279 -12.02 -30.55 4.02
CA ARG A 279 -12.63 -29.51 4.86
C ARG A 279 -11.85 -28.21 4.68
N GLY A 280 -12.54 -27.07 4.71
CA GLY A 280 -11.94 -25.75 4.57
C GLY A 280 -11.85 -25.29 3.12
N TYR A 281 -10.81 -24.52 2.78
CA TYR A 281 -10.75 -23.80 1.51
C TYR A 281 -10.56 -24.71 0.29
N ILE A 282 -11.39 -24.47 -0.74
CA ILE A 282 -11.17 -24.97 -2.11
C ILE A 282 -10.27 -23.92 -2.79
N ARG A 283 -9.11 -24.35 -3.32
CA ARG A 283 -8.16 -23.45 -3.97
C ARG A 283 -7.38 -24.16 -5.08
N GLY A 284 -6.84 -23.37 -5.99
CA GLY A 284 -6.03 -23.80 -7.12
C GLY A 284 -5.99 -22.72 -8.18
N GLN A 285 -5.50 -23.09 -9.37
CA GLN A 285 -5.46 -22.19 -10.52
C GLN A 285 -5.83 -22.97 -11.79
N VAL A 286 -6.73 -22.43 -12.60
CA VAL A 286 -6.93 -22.90 -13.97
C VAL A 286 -5.93 -22.16 -14.86
N ARG A 287 -5.04 -22.91 -15.51
CA ARG A 287 -4.08 -22.41 -16.49
C ARG A 287 -4.60 -22.64 -17.89
N PHE A 288 -4.46 -21.65 -18.76
CA PHE A 288 -4.76 -21.77 -20.19
C PHE A 288 -3.86 -20.85 -21.03
N ALA A 289 -3.64 -21.25 -22.29
CA ALA A 289 -2.96 -20.46 -23.31
C ALA A 289 -3.77 -20.50 -24.62
N THR A 290 -3.59 -19.48 -25.46
CA THR A 290 -4.26 -19.35 -26.74
C THR A 290 -3.28 -18.93 -27.82
N ASP A 291 -3.70 -19.00 -29.09
CA ASP A 291 -2.94 -18.51 -30.25
C ASP A 291 -3.17 -16.99 -30.52
N VAL A 292 -3.86 -16.29 -29.64
CA VAL A 292 -4.11 -14.85 -29.81
C VAL A 292 -2.78 -14.09 -29.69
N PRO A 293 -2.37 -13.33 -30.74
CA PRO A 293 -1.07 -12.66 -30.73
C PRO A 293 -0.89 -11.70 -29.55
N GLY A 294 0.26 -11.79 -28.90
CA GLY A 294 0.61 -10.92 -27.76
C GLY A 294 -0.06 -11.29 -26.43
N GLU A 295 -0.99 -12.26 -26.41
CA GLU A 295 -1.63 -12.71 -25.19
C GLU A 295 -0.77 -13.77 -24.47
N PRO A 296 -0.37 -13.54 -23.22
CA PRO A 296 0.36 -14.54 -22.45
C PRO A 296 -0.54 -15.69 -22.02
N ALA A 297 0.08 -16.80 -21.63
CA ALA A 297 -0.64 -17.83 -20.86
C ALA A 297 -1.22 -17.22 -19.58
N ARG A 298 -2.47 -17.55 -19.27
CA ARG A 298 -3.21 -16.97 -18.15
C ARG A 298 -3.49 -18.00 -17.08
N ARG A 299 -3.71 -17.48 -15.85
CA ARG A 299 -4.15 -18.25 -14.71
C ARG A 299 -5.32 -17.56 -14.04
N LEU A 300 -6.40 -18.29 -13.82
CA LEU A 300 -7.54 -17.83 -13.05
C LEU A 300 -7.57 -18.61 -11.73
N ALA A 301 -7.70 -17.90 -10.63
CA ALA A 301 -7.78 -18.53 -9.31
C ALA A 301 -9.05 -19.37 -9.18
N ILE A 302 -8.96 -20.46 -8.42
CA ILE A 302 -10.11 -21.23 -7.93
C ILE A 302 -10.29 -20.86 -6.46
N ALA A 303 -11.51 -20.47 -6.08
CA ALA A 303 -11.83 -20.09 -4.70
C ALA A 303 -13.18 -20.65 -4.27
N GLY A 304 -13.23 -21.26 -3.10
CA GLY A 304 -14.42 -21.78 -2.48
C GLY A 304 -14.15 -22.26 -1.06
N ASN A 305 -15.16 -22.83 -0.42
CA ASN A 305 -15.03 -23.37 0.93
C ASN A 305 -15.96 -24.58 1.10
N VAL A 306 -15.44 -25.66 1.67
CA VAL A 306 -16.23 -26.81 2.10
C VAL A 306 -16.65 -26.58 3.55
N ALA A 307 -17.91 -26.34 3.75
CA ALA A 307 -18.49 -26.10 5.07
C ALA A 307 -19.92 -26.66 5.16
N GLU A 308 -20.32 -27.06 6.35
CA GLU A 308 -21.68 -27.49 6.68
C GLU A 308 -22.72 -26.38 6.51
#